data_b39b728a4418f72d5ef083e900380c4a
#
_entry.id   b39b728a4418f72d5ef083e900380c4a
#
_cell.length_a   1.000
_cell.length_b   1.000
_cell.length_c   1.000
_cell.angle_alpha   90.00
_cell.angle_beta   90.00
_cell.angle_gamma   90.00
#
_symmetry.space_group_name_H-M   'P 1'
#
loop_
_entity.id
_entity.type
_entity.pdbx_description
1 polymer ?
#
loop_
_entity_poly.entity_id
_entity_poly.type
_entity_poly.pdbx_seq_one_letter_code
_entity_poly.pdbx_strand_id
1 'polypeptide(L)'
;RPKSSPVIRLFSILVDRNLPDIQIHTEDQAQTFDDARAIETEMAKHADGVADDDSAAALEAAVVLDDGTEQIEVPLERLAWARSGDKGDKANIGVMARKREHFPWIAAALTESYVASRFAHFMASPEMDRYVLPGLPALNFVLHHALGGGGVASLRNDPQAKGYAQILLDTPVRLPAQLLED
;
A
#
# COMPACT_ATOMS: atom_id res chain seq x y z
N ARG A 1 -29.71 -26.50 21.14
CA ARG A 1 -29.03 -26.46 19.82
C ARG A 1 -28.86 -25.00 19.40
N PRO A 2 -27.69 -24.61 18.89
CA PRO A 2 -27.52 -23.26 18.34
C PRO A 2 -28.53 -23.04 17.23
N LYS A 3 -29.18 -21.89 17.23
CA LYS A 3 -30.05 -21.50 16.11
C LYS A 3 -29.19 -20.96 14.97
N SER A 4 -29.49 -21.36 13.74
CA SER A 4 -28.85 -20.74 12.56
C SER A 4 -29.29 -19.28 12.48
N SER A 5 -28.35 -18.39 12.27
CA SER A 5 -28.60 -16.97 11.96
C SER A 5 -28.27 -16.69 10.50
N PRO A 6 -28.97 -15.75 9.85
CA PRO A 6 -28.62 -15.37 8.48
C PRO A 6 -27.20 -14.78 8.45
N VAL A 7 -26.42 -15.19 7.45
CA VAL A 7 -25.09 -14.62 7.19
C VAL A 7 -25.28 -13.39 6.30
N ILE A 8 -24.86 -12.25 6.78
CA ILE A 8 -24.85 -11.03 5.99
C ILE A 8 -23.57 -11.07 5.13
N ARG A 9 -23.72 -10.98 3.82
CA ARG A 9 -22.60 -10.84 2.88
C ARG A 9 -22.64 -9.43 2.33
N LEU A 10 -21.49 -8.75 2.38
CA LEU A 10 -21.31 -7.50 1.67
C LEU A 10 -21.13 -7.82 0.20
N PHE A 11 -21.93 -7.17 -0.64
CA PHE A 11 -21.84 -7.25 -2.08
C PHE A 11 -21.53 -5.87 -2.64
N SER A 12 -20.38 -5.74 -3.30
CA SER A 12 -19.96 -4.47 -3.93
C SER A 12 -20.02 -4.62 -5.44
N ILE A 13 -20.62 -3.67 -6.10
CA ILE A 13 -20.67 -3.56 -7.56
C ILE A 13 -20.10 -2.22 -7.99
N LEU A 14 -19.48 -2.20 -9.15
CA LEU A 14 -19.17 -0.95 -9.83
C LEU A 14 -20.41 -0.51 -10.61
N VAL A 15 -20.85 0.71 -10.39
CA VAL A 15 -21.96 1.35 -11.10
C VAL A 15 -21.37 2.42 -11.99
N ASP A 16 -21.95 2.62 -13.17
CA ASP A 16 -21.62 3.75 -13.99
C ASP A 16 -21.86 5.03 -13.17
N ARG A 17 -20.88 5.87 -13.12
CA ARG A 17 -20.83 7.08 -12.31
C ARG A 17 -21.94 8.08 -12.71
N ASN A 18 -22.43 8.03 -13.94
CA ASN A 18 -23.50 8.87 -14.44
C ASN A 18 -24.92 8.38 -14.05
N LEU A 19 -25.01 7.18 -13.42
CA LEU A 19 -26.30 6.64 -12.99
C LEU A 19 -26.86 7.29 -11.72
N PRO A 20 -26.07 7.63 -10.68
CA PRO A 20 -26.62 8.31 -9.51
C PRO A 20 -26.79 9.80 -9.77
N ASP A 21 -28.00 10.32 -9.58
CA ASP A 21 -28.22 11.76 -9.49
C ASP A 21 -27.69 12.28 -8.17
N ILE A 22 -26.59 13.04 -8.21
CA ILE A 22 -26.05 13.69 -7.02
C ILE A 22 -26.76 15.02 -6.84
N GLN A 23 -27.46 15.17 -5.70
CA GLN A 23 -28.13 16.40 -5.34
C GLN A 23 -27.49 16.99 -4.07
N ILE A 24 -27.20 18.27 -4.13
CA ILE A 24 -26.79 19.06 -2.96
C ILE A 24 -28.03 19.76 -2.42
N HIS A 25 -28.41 19.41 -1.19
CA HIS A 25 -29.51 20.07 -0.48
C HIS A 25 -28.92 21.08 0.51
N THR A 26 -29.31 22.35 0.34
CA THR A 26 -29.12 23.40 1.33
C THR A 26 -30.46 23.74 1.98
N GLU A 27 -30.48 24.58 3.02
CA GLU A 27 -31.71 24.91 3.75
C GLU A 27 -32.80 25.43 2.83
N ASP A 28 -32.45 26.10 1.74
CA ASP A 28 -33.39 26.77 0.85
C ASP A 28 -33.49 26.19 -0.56
N GLN A 29 -32.55 25.32 -0.99
CA GLN A 29 -32.46 24.86 -2.39
C GLN A 29 -31.93 23.44 -2.51
N ALA A 30 -32.39 22.73 -3.54
CA ALA A 30 -31.79 21.49 -4.05
C ALA A 30 -31.17 21.76 -5.41
N GLN A 31 -29.90 21.44 -5.59
CA GLN A 31 -29.19 21.62 -6.85
C GLN A 31 -28.54 20.29 -7.27
N THR A 32 -28.74 19.91 -8.54
CA THR A 32 -28.05 18.76 -9.12
C THR A 32 -26.57 19.09 -9.34
N PHE A 33 -25.69 18.22 -8.88
CA PHE A 33 -24.25 18.36 -9.06
C PHE A 33 -23.78 17.55 -10.26
N ASP A 34 -23.23 18.23 -11.27
CA ASP A 34 -22.58 17.58 -12.41
C ASP A 34 -21.09 17.29 -12.08
N ASP A 35 -20.87 16.09 -11.58
CA ASP A 35 -19.54 15.61 -11.16
C ASP A 35 -18.61 15.32 -12.35
N ALA A 36 -19.14 14.91 -13.50
CA ALA A 36 -18.35 14.52 -14.67
C ALA A 36 -17.50 15.70 -15.19
N ARG A 37 -18.08 16.88 -15.27
CA ARG A 37 -17.42 18.08 -15.77
C ARG A 37 -16.37 18.64 -14.80
N ALA A 38 -16.60 18.50 -13.50
CA ALA A 38 -15.65 18.97 -12.48
C ALA A 38 -14.35 18.15 -12.50
N ILE A 39 -14.43 16.83 -12.69
CA ILE A 39 -13.25 15.95 -12.70
C ILE A 39 -12.48 16.01 -14.00
N GLU A 40 -13.14 16.11 -15.16
CA GLU A 40 -12.42 16.33 -16.42
C GLU A 40 -11.58 17.61 -16.37
N THR A 41 -12.09 18.67 -15.74
CA THR A 41 -11.37 19.92 -15.56
C THR A 41 -10.19 19.77 -14.61
N GLU A 42 -10.33 19.03 -13.51
CA GLU A 42 -9.24 18.79 -12.56
C GLU A 42 -8.20 17.80 -13.13
N MET A 43 -8.61 16.73 -13.80
CA MET A 43 -7.68 15.80 -14.45
C MET A 43 -6.86 16.47 -15.55
N ALA A 44 -7.48 17.36 -16.34
CA ALA A 44 -6.74 18.13 -17.36
C ALA A 44 -5.70 19.06 -16.75
N LYS A 45 -5.97 19.68 -15.60
CA LYS A 45 -5.00 20.52 -14.88
C LYS A 45 -3.82 19.72 -14.29
N HIS A 46 -4.03 18.45 -13.93
CA HIS A 46 -3.01 17.60 -13.34
C HIS A 46 -2.22 16.80 -14.39
N ALA A 47 -2.77 16.60 -15.60
CA ALA A 47 -2.09 15.89 -16.68
C ALA A 47 -0.82 16.62 -17.18
N ASP A 48 -0.81 17.96 -17.11
CA ASP A 48 0.33 18.77 -17.52
C ASP A 48 1.43 18.91 -16.44
N GLY A 49 1.23 18.35 -15.25
CA GLY A 49 2.12 18.56 -14.08
C GLY A 49 2.78 17.31 -13.50
N VAL A 50 2.46 16.12 -13.99
CA VAL A 50 3.18 14.90 -13.60
C VAL A 50 4.42 14.79 -14.48
N ALA A 51 5.48 15.50 -14.10
CA ALA A 51 6.80 15.11 -14.52
C ALA A 51 7.00 13.66 -14.08
N ASP A 52 7.32 12.77 -15.02
CA ASP A 52 7.84 11.43 -14.72
C ASP A 52 8.98 11.64 -13.71
N ASP A 53 8.71 11.38 -12.44
CA ASP A 53 9.72 11.51 -11.40
C ASP A 53 10.63 10.28 -11.48
N ASP A 54 11.60 10.33 -12.40
CA ASP A 54 12.70 9.38 -12.50
C ASP A 54 13.49 9.25 -11.19
N SER A 55 13.22 10.13 -10.21
CA SER A 55 13.93 10.14 -8.94
C SER A 55 13.69 8.88 -8.10
N ALA A 56 12.49 8.31 -8.16
CA ALA A 56 12.16 7.09 -7.44
C ALA A 56 12.86 5.87 -8.07
N ALA A 57 12.85 5.78 -9.39
CA ALA A 57 13.56 4.73 -10.13
C ALA A 57 15.08 4.89 -9.98
N ALA A 58 15.58 6.13 -9.98
CA ALA A 58 17.00 6.43 -9.76
C ALA A 58 17.45 6.10 -8.32
N LEU A 59 16.59 6.34 -7.31
CA LEU A 59 16.86 5.94 -5.92
C LEU A 59 16.91 4.42 -5.79
N GLU A 60 16.06 3.70 -6.51
CA GLU A 60 16.03 2.24 -6.51
C GLU A 60 17.25 1.64 -7.27
N ALA A 61 17.65 2.26 -8.37
CA ALA A 61 18.80 1.84 -9.20
C ALA A 61 20.16 2.20 -8.58
N ALA A 62 20.21 3.17 -7.65
CA ALA A 62 21.45 3.66 -7.06
C ALA A 62 22.05 2.77 -5.98
N VAL A 63 21.46 1.60 -5.70
CA VAL A 63 22.00 0.65 -4.73
C VAL A 63 23.17 -0.12 -5.37
N VAL A 64 24.37 0.39 -5.20
CA VAL A 64 25.57 -0.42 -5.34
C VAL A 64 25.67 -1.28 -4.08
N LEU A 65 25.22 -2.52 -4.18
CA LEU A 65 25.08 -3.44 -3.04
C LEU A 65 26.41 -3.92 -2.45
N ASP A 66 27.54 -3.62 -3.10
CA ASP A 66 28.86 -4.06 -2.64
C ASP A 66 29.94 -3.05 -3.03
N ASP A 67 30.15 -2.06 -2.17
CA ASP A 67 31.26 -1.11 -2.27
C ASP A 67 32.44 -1.49 -1.37
N GLY A 68 32.41 -2.69 -0.76
CA GLY A 68 33.43 -3.16 0.18
C GLY A 68 33.34 -2.57 1.59
N THR A 69 32.30 -1.78 1.89
CA THR A 69 32.06 -1.30 3.26
C THR A 69 31.48 -2.38 4.14
N GLU A 70 31.81 -2.31 5.44
CA GLU A 70 31.23 -3.22 6.43
C GLU A 70 29.71 -3.05 6.50
N GLN A 71 28.99 -4.12 6.15
CA GLN A 71 27.54 -4.15 6.21
C GLN A 71 27.08 -4.83 7.50
N ILE A 72 26.05 -4.29 8.10
CA ILE A 72 25.34 -4.87 9.23
C ILE A 72 23.89 -5.18 8.87
N GLU A 73 23.31 -6.12 9.59
CA GLU A 73 21.92 -6.51 9.43
C GLU A 73 21.09 -5.99 10.60
N VAL A 74 20.01 -5.30 10.30
CA VAL A 74 19.08 -4.78 11.29
C VAL A 74 17.64 -5.04 10.86
N PRO A 75 16.68 -5.14 11.80
CA PRO A 75 15.28 -5.23 11.42
C PRO A 75 14.80 -3.94 10.78
N LEU A 76 13.90 -4.06 9.79
CA LEU A 76 13.33 -2.93 9.03
C LEU A 76 12.73 -1.85 9.94
N GLU A 77 12.20 -2.22 11.11
CA GLU A 77 11.64 -1.27 12.08
C GLU A 77 12.61 -0.16 12.51
N ARG A 78 13.91 -0.43 12.47
CA ARG A 78 14.94 0.59 12.76
C ARG A 78 15.08 1.60 11.63
N LEU A 79 14.72 1.24 10.41
CA LEU A 79 14.97 2.00 9.18
C LEU A 79 13.70 2.66 8.64
N ALA A 80 12.52 2.15 8.99
CA ALA A 80 11.27 2.57 8.39
C ALA A 80 10.13 2.64 9.40
N TRP A 81 9.10 3.41 9.01
CA TRP A 81 7.74 3.29 9.52
C TRP A 81 6.93 2.46 8.52
N ALA A 82 6.01 1.66 9.03
CA ALA A 82 5.08 0.95 8.17
C ALA A 82 3.66 1.01 8.73
N ARG A 83 2.69 0.93 7.83
CA ARG A 83 1.27 0.84 8.16
C ARG A 83 0.58 -0.07 7.18
N SER A 84 -0.34 -0.88 7.67
CA SER A 84 -1.15 -1.76 6.84
C SER A 84 -2.64 -1.61 7.12
N GLY A 85 -3.45 -2.09 6.17
CA GLY A 85 -4.89 -2.05 6.27
C GLY A 85 -5.56 -2.81 5.13
N ASP A 86 -6.88 -2.97 5.25
CA ASP A 86 -7.70 -3.65 4.26
C ASP A 86 -8.11 -2.73 3.10
N LYS A 87 -8.31 -3.36 1.96
CA LYS A 87 -8.94 -2.83 0.74
C LYS A 87 -9.85 -3.92 0.14
N GLY A 88 -11.00 -4.18 0.79
CA GLY A 88 -11.84 -5.33 0.47
C GLY A 88 -11.14 -6.64 0.82
N ASP A 89 -10.94 -7.54 -0.16
CA ASP A 89 -10.18 -8.79 0.01
C ASP A 89 -8.66 -8.60 -0.11
N LYS A 90 -8.20 -7.39 -0.42
CA LYS A 90 -6.79 -7.07 -0.56
C LYS A 90 -6.24 -6.44 0.73
N ALA A 91 -4.97 -6.71 1.02
CA ALA A 91 -4.24 -6.00 2.06
C ALA A 91 -3.29 -4.98 1.43
N ASN A 92 -3.16 -3.83 2.04
CA ASN A 92 -2.25 -2.78 1.65
C ASN A 92 -1.21 -2.57 2.75
N ILE A 93 0.07 -2.46 2.38
CA ILE A 93 1.17 -2.16 3.29
C ILE A 93 1.99 -1.02 2.73
N GLY A 94 1.97 0.12 3.41
CA GLY A 94 2.85 1.24 3.13
C GLY A 94 4.09 1.19 4.01
N VAL A 95 5.27 1.45 3.42
CA VAL A 95 6.57 1.49 4.10
C VAL A 95 7.26 2.79 3.73
N MET A 96 7.67 3.59 4.71
CA MET A 96 8.37 4.85 4.49
C MET A 96 9.68 4.86 5.27
N ALA A 97 10.78 5.15 4.60
CA ALA A 97 12.08 5.25 5.23
C ALA A 97 12.13 6.39 6.27
N ARG A 98 12.80 6.17 7.39
CA ARG A 98 13.04 7.19 8.45
C ARG A 98 14.01 8.27 7.98
N LYS A 99 15.05 7.86 7.22
CA LYS A 99 16.02 8.74 6.56
C LYS A 99 15.99 8.40 5.06
N ARG A 100 16.11 9.40 4.19
CA ARG A 100 16.08 9.18 2.72
C ARG A 100 17.20 8.23 2.26
N GLU A 101 18.34 8.29 2.89
CA GLU A 101 19.50 7.45 2.61
C GLU A 101 19.30 5.95 2.92
N HIS A 102 18.31 5.60 3.76
CA HIS A 102 17.95 4.21 4.03
C HIS A 102 17.11 3.60 2.88
N PHE A 103 16.44 4.45 2.10
CA PHE A 103 15.44 3.99 1.13
C PHE A 103 15.98 3.01 0.10
N PRO A 104 17.16 3.23 -0.54
CA PRO A 104 17.71 2.28 -1.49
C PRO A 104 17.88 0.87 -0.90
N TRP A 105 18.33 0.77 0.34
CA TRP A 105 18.55 -0.51 1.03
C TRP A 105 17.24 -1.21 1.38
N ILE A 106 16.23 -0.43 1.79
CA ILE A 106 14.87 -0.91 2.03
C ILE A 106 14.26 -1.42 0.72
N ALA A 107 14.40 -0.65 -0.37
CA ALA A 107 13.85 -1.00 -1.67
C ALA A 107 14.49 -2.29 -2.24
N ALA A 108 15.79 -2.47 -2.04
CA ALA A 108 16.51 -3.68 -2.44
C ALA A 108 16.11 -4.91 -1.61
N ALA A 109 15.86 -4.75 -0.32
CA ALA A 109 15.44 -5.84 0.56
C ALA A 109 13.98 -6.25 0.33
N LEU A 110 13.09 -5.28 0.09
CA LEU A 110 11.65 -5.51 -0.06
C LEU A 110 11.25 -5.68 -1.53
N THR A 111 11.79 -6.70 -2.19
CA THR A 111 11.36 -7.08 -3.53
C THR A 111 9.96 -7.70 -3.52
N GLU A 112 9.27 -7.70 -4.66
CA GLU A 112 7.96 -8.38 -4.80
C GLU A 112 8.02 -9.83 -4.38
N SER A 113 9.03 -10.57 -4.87
CA SER A 113 9.20 -11.98 -4.57
C SER A 113 9.44 -12.24 -3.07
N TYR A 114 10.23 -11.38 -2.42
CA TYR A 114 10.47 -11.49 -0.98
C TYR A 114 9.18 -11.27 -0.19
N VAL A 115 8.48 -10.15 -0.46
CA VAL A 115 7.25 -9.82 0.25
C VAL A 115 6.16 -10.85 -0.04
N ALA A 116 5.99 -11.29 -1.30
CA ALA A 116 5.04 -12.35 -1.65
C ALA A 116 5.33 -13.64 -0.88
N SER A 117 6.59 -14.05 -0.77
CA SER A 117 6.97 -15.25 -0.01
C SER A 117 6.67 -15.11 1.49
N ARG A 118 6.92 -13.94 2.06
CA ARG A 118 6.66 -13.66 3.48
C ARG A 118 5.20 -13.75 3.85
N PHE A 119 4.32 -13.35 2.95
CA PHE A 119 2.87 -13.35 3.15
C PHE A 119 2.13 -14.49 2.44
N ALA A 120 2.85 -15.45 1.83
CA ALA A 120 2.25 -16.54 1.06
C ALA A 120 1.17 -17.31 1.83
N HIS A 121 1.35 -17.48 3.14
CA HIS A 121 0.40 -18.20 4.00
C HIS A 121 -0.92 -17.42 4.26
N PHE A 122 -0.96 -16.14 3.94
CA PHE A 122 -2.18 -15.33 4.01
C PHE A 122 -2.89 -15.22 2.64
N MET A 123 -2.20 -15.43 1.54
CA MET A 123 -2.74 -15.21 0.20
C MET A 123 -3.28 -16.52 -0.38
N ALA A 124 -4.42 -16.46 -1.07
CA ALA A 124 -4.94 -17.60 -1.83
C ALA A 124 -4.11 -17.88 -3.10
N SER A 125 -3.49 -16.84 -3.64
CA SER A 125 -2.50 -16.88 -4.73
C SER A 125 -1.41 -15.85 -4.45
N PRO A 126 -0.14 -16.07 -4.88
CA PRO A 126 0.98 -15.17 -4.61
C PRO A 126 0.96 -13.90 -5.49
N GLU A 127 -0.21 -13.34 -5.71
CA GLU A 127 -0.42 -12.15 -6.54
C GLU A 127 -0.30 -10.89 -5.70
N MET A 128 0.63 -10.00 -6.06
CA MET A 128 0.82 -8.72 -5.40
C MET A 128 1.40 -7.68 -6.37
N ASP A 129 1.18 -6.43 -6.04
CA ASP A 129 1.78 -5.29 -6.72
C ASP A 129 2.70 -4.54 -5.75
N ARG A 130 3.81 -4.02 -6.28
CA ARG A 130 4.75 -3.15 -5.59
C ARG A 130 4.83 -1.80 -6.30
N TYR A 131 4.69 -0.74 -5.54
CA TYR A 131 4.76 0.62 -6.05
C TYR A 131 5.85 1.40 -5.32
N VAL A 132 6.68 2.12 -6.07
CA VAL A 132 7.55 3.17 -5.54
C VAL A 132 6.74 4.47 -5.58
N LEU A 133 6.73 5.22 -4.48
CA LEU A 133 5.94 6.46 -4.42
C LEU A 133 6.79 7.63 -4.93
N PRO A 134 6.35 8.33 -6.01
CA PRO A 134 7.07 9.46 -6.54
C PRO A 134 7.30 10.56 -5.49
N GLY A 135 8.51 11.08 -5.41
CA GLY A 135 8.86 12.16 -4.50
C GLY A 135 9.02 11.78 -3.02
N LEU A 136 8.65 10.55 -2.65
CA LEU A 136 8.75 10.05 -1.28
C LEU A 136 9.71 8.85 -1.20
N PRO A 137 10.52 8.73 -0.14
CA PRO A 137 11.33 7.53 0.11
C PRO A 137 10.44 6.41 0.67
N ALA A 138 9.47 5.95 -0.14
CA ALA A 138 8.43 5.05 0.32
C ALA A 138 8.01 4.03 -0.73
N LEU A 139 7.57 2.86 -0.25
CA LEU A 139 7.00 1.77 -1.02
C LEU A 139 5.56 1.54 -0.58
N ASN A 140 4.74 1.06 -1.51
CA ASN A 140 3.42 0.55 -1.22
C ASN A 140 3.26 -0.84 -1.84
N PHE A 141 2.74 -1.78 -1.06
CA PHE A 141 2.45 -3.15 -1.48
C PHE A 141 0.94 -3.37 -1.44
N VAL A 142 0.41 -4.04 -2.46
CA VAL A 142 -0.98 -4.49 -2.51
C VAL A 142 -0.98 -6.00 -2.66
N LEU A 143 -1.38 -6.71 -1.62
CA LEU A 143 -1.48 -8.16 -1.58
C LEU A 143 -2.90 -8.56 -1.97
N HIS A 144 -3.06 -9.27 -3.09
CA HIS A 144 -4.36 -9.71 -3.58
C HIS A 144 -4.82 -10.96 -2.83
N HIS A 145 -6.12 -11.12 -2.68
CA HIS A 145 -6.74 -12.29 -2.03
C HIS A 145 -6.15 -12.66 -0.67
N ALA A 146 -5.77 -11.62 0.11
CA ALA A 146 -5.04 -11.78 1.36
C ALA A 146 -5.93 -11.84 2.59
N LEU A 147 -7.22 -11.52 2.48
CA LEU A 147 -8.11 -11.36 3.64
C LEU A 147 -9.27 -12.37 3.70
N GLY A 148 -9.31 -13.35 2.79
CA GLY A 148 -10.33 -14.41 2.81
C GLY A 148 -11.74 -13.86 2.61
N GLY A 149 -11.93 -12.99 1.63
CA GLY A 149 -13.18 -12.32 1.29
C GLY A 149 -13.32 -10.94 1.92
N GLY A 150 -12.46 -10.58 2.85
CA GLY A 150 -12.41 -9.26 3.47
C GLY A 150 -13.61 -8.87 4.31
N GLY A 151 -13.51 -7.75 5.05
CA GLY A 151 -14.61 -7.20 5.83
C GLY A 151 -15.30 -8.20 6.73
N VAL A 152 -16.61 -8.23 6.67
CA VAL A 152 -17.45 -9.15 7.48
C VAL A 152 -17.44 -10.61 7.01
N ALA A 153 -16.91 -10.89 5.83
CA ALA A 153 -16.81 -12.24 5.27
C ALA A 153 -15.58 -12.99 5.76
N SER A 154 -14.56 -12.28 6.20
CA SER A 154 -13.30 -12.87 6.68
C SER A 154 -13.48 -13.56 8.03
N LEU A 155 -12.98 -14.79 8.12
CA LEU A 155 -12.90 -15.54 9.38
C LEU A 155 -11.50 -15.49 10.01
N ARG A 156 -10.63 -14.60 9.52
CA ARG A 156 -9.26 -14.44 10.02
C ARG A 156 -9.26 -13.65 11.33
N ASN A 157 -8.25 -13.88 12.17
CA ASN A 157 -8.05 -13.11 13.42
C ASN A 157 -7.76 -11.63 13.13
N ASP A 158 -7.11 -11.35 11.99
CA ASP A 158 -6.85 -9.99 11.51
C ASP A 158 -7.54 -9.77 10.14
N PRO A 159 -8.88 -9.56 10.13
CA PRO A 159 -9.63 -9.39 8.90
C PRO A 159 -9.35 -8.05 8.19
N GLN A 160 -8.64 -7.15 8.84
CA GLN A 160 -8.28 -5.83 8.34
C GLN A 160 -6.78 -5.66 8.08
N ALA A 161 -5.98 -6.71 8.19
CA ALA A 161 -4.52 -6.66 7.97
C ALA A 161 -3.80 -5.60 8.83
N LYS A 162 -4.27 -5.31 10.04
CA LYS A 162 -3.65 -4.27 10.90
C LYS A 162 -2.27 -4.72 11.41
N GLY A 163 -2.05 -6.03 11.55
CA GLY A 163 -0.78 -6.61 11.98
C GLY A 163 0.21 -6.88 10.84
N TYR A 164 -0.18 -6.72 9.57
CA TYR A 164 0.72 -7.09 8.45
C TYR A 164 1.96 -6.19 8.38
N ALA A 165 1.82 -4.91 8.72
CA ALA A 165 2.98 -4.00 8.81
C ALA A 165 4.00 -4.47 9.83
N GLN A 166 3.57 -4.98 11.00
CA GLN A 166 4.46 -5.50 12.03
C GLN A 166 5.22 -6.74 11.55
N ILE A 167 4.55 -7.63 10.81
CA ILE A 167 5.20 -8.79 10.22
C ILE A 167 6.29 -8.35 9.24
N LEU A 168 6.03 -7.31 8.44
CA LEU A 168 6.99 -6.80 7.47
C LEU A 168 8.15 -6.06 8.15
N LEU A 169 7.89 -5.32 9.23
CA LEU A 169 8.89 -4.58 9.99
C LEU A 169 9.95 -5.45 10.65
N ASP A 170 9.69 -6.73 10.84
CA ASP A 170 10.64 -7.73 11.32
C ASP A 170 11.61 -8.26 10.22
N THR A 171 11.50 -7.73 8.99
CA THR A 171 12.39 -8.11 7.90
C THR A 171 13.82 -7.67 8.16
N PRO A 172 14.83 -8.57 8.04
CA PRO A 172 16.22 -8.17 8.11
C PRO A 172 16.61 -7.36 6.86
N VAL A 173 17.26 -6.24 7.07
CA VAL A 173 17.80 -5.36 6.02
C VAL A 173 19.29 -5.19 6.26
N ARG A 174 20.10 -5.40 5.21
CA ARG A 174 21.54 -5.15 5.22
C ARG A 174 21.84 -3.78 4.67
N LEU A 175 22.70 -3.04 5.36
CA LEU A 175 23.15 -1.72 4.95
C LEU A 175 24.51 -1.41 5.57
N PRO A 176 25.26 -0.42 5.04
CA PRO A 176 26.51 0.04 5.64
C PRO A 176 26.29 0.52 7.08
N ALA A 177 27.17 0.09 7.98
CA ALA A 177 27.09 0.41 9.41
C ALA A 177 27.04 1.93 9.67
N GLN A 178 27.76 2.71 8.89
CA GLN A 178 27.83 4.18 8.97
C GLN A 178 26.47 4.88 8.75
N LEU A 179 25.52 4.25 8.07
CA LEU A 179 24.18 4.81 7.87
C LEU A 179 23.28 4.73 9.10
N LEU A 180 23.72 4.03 10.14
CA LEU A 180 23.02 3.94 11.43
C LEU A 180 23.57 4.88 12.49
N GLU A 181 24.73 5.48 12.22
CA GLU A 181 25.29 6.51 13.09
C GLU A 181 24.46 7.79 12.97
N ASP A 182 24.10 8.40 14.08
CA ASP A 182 23.28 9.63 14.16
C ASP A 182 24.08 10.89 13.76
#